data_3d8127beb58798c67e5d7fe6cca9fd53
#
_entry.id   3d8127beb58798c67e5d7fe6cca9fd53
#
_cell.length_a   1.000
_cell.length_b   1.000
_cell.length_c   1.000
_cell.angle_alpha   90.00
_cell.angle_beta   90.00
_cell.angle_gamma   90.00
#
_symmetry.space_group_name_H-M   'P 1'
#
loop_
_entity.id
_entity.type
_entity.pdbx_description
1 polymer ?
#
loop_
_entity_poly.entity_id
_entity_poly.type
_entity_poly.pdbx_seq_one_letter_code
_entity_poly.pdbx_strand_id
1 'polypeptide(L)'
;MLHEKSEEILKGLYKAASFVVQAIVFKQTGNYFKHQKQLLQVALPDEQTIIENFLKYKNGETVDFNEASRMLFEWSKKWITIT
;
A
#
# COMPACT_ATOMS: atom_id res chain seq x y z
N MET A 1 -1.20 -22.06 -9.94
CA MET A 1 -0.49 -21.57 -11.09
C MET A 1 0.30 -20.32 -10.77
N LEU A 2 1.26 -19.98 -11.60
CA LEU A 2 2.17 -18.86 -11.33
C LEU A 2 1.44 -17.54 -11.08
N HIS A 3 0.36 -17.31 -11.82
CA HIS A 3 -0.39 -16.06 -11.72
C HIS A 3 -1.06 -15.89 -10.35
N GLU A 4 -1.64 -16.95 -9.84
CA GLU A 4 -2.29 -16.92 -8.53
C GLU A 4 -1.29 -16.69 -7.41
N LYS A 5 -0.15 -17.34 -7.46
CA LYS A 5 0.91 -17.13 -6.48
C LYS A 5 1.43 -15.71 -6.51
N SER A 6 1.54 -15.12 -7.71
CA SER A 6 2.00 -13.76 -7.86
C SER A 6 1.02 -12.77 -7.23
N GLU A 7 -0.29 -13.01 -7.38
CA GLU A 7 -1.29 -12.17 -6.74
C GLU A 7 -1.24 -12.25 -5.22
N GLU A 8 -1.04 -13.45 -4.67
CA GLU A 8 -0.91 -13.62 -3.23
C GLU A 8 0.32 -12.91 -2.68
N ILE A 9 1.43 -13.00 -3.42
CA ILE A 9 2.66 -12.30 -3.04
C ILE A 9 2.43 -10.80 -3.06
N LEU A 10 1.80 -10.29 -4.11
CA LEU A 10 1.52 -8.86 -4.24
C LEU A 10 0.59 -8.38 -3.13
N LYS A 11 -0.44 -9.17 -2.80
CA LYS A 11 -1.35 -8.87 -1.70
C LYS A 11 -0.58 -8.75 -0.37
N GLY A 12 0.33 -9.67 -0.12
CA GLY A 12 1.18 -9.62 1.07
C GLY A 12 2.10 -8.41 1.09
N LEU A 13 2.63 -8.02 -0.07
CA LEU A 13 3.46 -6.84 -0.18
C LEU A 13 2.66 -5.56 0.09
N TYR A 14 1.41 -5.48 -0.38
CA TYR A 14 0.54 -4.35 -0.08
C TYR A 14 0.21 -4.29 1.41
N LYS A 15 0.02 -5.43 2.05
CA LYS A 15 -0.19 -5.46 3.50
C LYS A 15 1.01 -4.88 4.24
N ALA A 16 2.21 -5.31 3.87
CA ALA A 16 3.44 -4.78 4.45
C ALA A 16 3.58 -3.29 4.16
N ALA A 17 3.27 -2.87 2.94
CA ALA A 17 3.33 -1.46 2.54
C ALA A 17 2.37 -0.61 3.37
N SER A 18 1.19 -1.13 3.69
CA SER A 18 0.22 -0.39 4.51
C SER A 18 0.77 -0.11 5.91
N PHE A 19 1.51 -1.05 6.48
CA PHE A 19 2.18 -0.82 7.78
C PHE A 19 3.25 0.25 7.67
N VAL A 20 4.00 0.26 6.57
CA VAL A 20 5.00 1.30 6.33
C VAL A 20 4.34 2.67 6.21
N VAL A 21 3.21 2.75 5.51
CA VAL A 21 2.46 4.00 5.40
C VAL A 21 1.98 4.47 6.76
N GLN A 22 1.49 3.57 7.61
CA GLN A 22 1.09 3.91 8.97
C GLN A 22 2.26 4.52 9.75
N ALA A 23 3.44 3.92 9.63
CA ALA A 23 4.63 4.43 10.32
C ALA A 23 5.03 5.81 9.80
N ILE A 24 4.95 6.02 8.50
CA ILE A 24 5.26 7.31 7.88
C ILE A 24 4.31 8.39 8.40
N VAL A 25 3.01 8.12 8.39
CA VAL A 25 2.00 9.07 8.87
C VAL A 25 2.18 9.34 10.35
N PHE A 26 2.46 8.32 11.14
CA PHE A 26 2.74 8.49 12.57
C PHE A 26 3.92 9.44 12.79
N LYS A 27 4.99 9.25 12.02
CA LYS A 27 6.17 10.09 12.13
C LYS A 27 5.88 11.54 11.74
N GLN A 28 5.02 11.75 10.75
CA GLN A 28 4.69 13.08 10.25
C GLN A 28 3.71 13.82 11.15
N THR A 29 2.71 13.12 11.67
CA THR A 29 1.60 13.75 12.42
C THR A 29 1.66 13.51 13.92
N GLY A 30 2.39 12.50 14.36
CA GLY A 30 2.42 12.08 15.74
C GLY A 30 1.17 11.31 16.19
N ASN A 31 0.26 11.02 15.26
CA ASN A 31 -0.97 10.30 15.55
C ASN A 31 -0.97 8.93 14.90
N TYR A 32 -1.44 7.91 15.63
CA TYR A 32 -1.57 6.56 15.15
C TYR A 32 -3.01 6.31 14.71
N PHE A 33 -3.19 5.87 13.48
CA PHE A 33 -4.50 5.59 12.92
C PHE A 33 -4.69 4.07 12.79
N LYS A 34 -5.67 3.53 13.52
CA LYS A 34 -5.97 2.10 13.50
C LYS A 34 -6.62 1.65 12.21
N HIS A 35 -7.45 2.51 11.62
CA HIS A 35 -8.25 2.17 10.44
C HIS A 35 -7.66 2.77 9.18
N GLN A 36 -7.55 1.97 8.12
CA GLN A 36 -7.02 2.42 6.84
C GLN A 36 -7.83 3.57 6.25
N LYS A 37 -9.14 3.60 6.51
CA LYS A 37 -9.98 4.71 6.02
C LYS A 37 -9.56 6.06 6.59
N GLN A 38 -9.18 6.07 7.86
CA GLN A 38 -8.66 7.29 8.50
C GLN A 38 -7.29 7.64 7.94
N LEU A 39 -6.47 6.63 7.71
CA LEU A 39 -5.15 6.80 7.14
C LEU A 39 -5.22 7.42 5.74
N LEU A 40 -6.21 7.03 4.93
CA LEU A 40 -6.44 7.59 3.60
C LEU A 40 -6.66 9.10 3.63
N GLN A 41 -7.32 9.61 4.67
CA GLN A 41 -7.63 11.03 4.77
C GLN A 41 -6.40 11.90 5.02
N VAL A 42 -5.37 11.34 5.62
CA VAL A 42 -4.18 12.10 6.03
C VAL A 42 -2.94 11.75 5.22
N ALA A 43 -2.98 10.64 4.48
CA ALA A 43 -1.85 10.19 3.67
C ALA A 43 -1.65 11.05 2.43
N LEU A 44 -0.41 11.12 1.96
CA LEU A 44 -0.09 11.77 0.70
C LEU A 44 -0.69 10.98 -0.47
N PRO A 45 -0.88 11.62 -1.65
CA PRO A 45 -1.53 10.93 -2.78
C PRO A 45 -0.91 9.59 -3.15
N ASP A 46 0.41 9.48 -3.13
CA ASP A 46 1.10 8.23 -3.47
C ASP A 46 0.77 7.13 -2.45
N GLU A 47 0.79 7.49 -1.18
CA GLU A 47 0.47 6.57 -0.10
C GLU A 47 -1.02 6.22 -0.09
N GLN A 48 -1.88 7.16 -0.45
CA GLN A 48 -3.32 6.90 -0.58
C GLN A 48 -3.58 5.78 -1.59
N THR A 49 -2.89 5.81 -2.73
CA THR A 49 -3.04 4.78 -3.75
C THR A 49 -2.65 3.40 -3.21
N ILE A 50 -1.57 3.33 -2.44
CA ILE A 50 -1.13 2.08 -1.82
C ILE A 50 -2.21 1.54 -0.88
N ILE A 51 -2.75 2.39 -0.01
CA ILE A 51 -3.79 1.98 0.93
C ILE A 51 -5.08 1.58 0.20
N GLU A 52 -5.48 2.31 -0.83
CA GLU A 52 -6.66 1.98 -1.63
C GLU A 52 -6.54 0.60 -2.26
N ASN A 53 -5.39 0.29 -2.86
CA ASN A 53 -5.16 -1.02 -3.46
C ASN A 53 -5.15 -2.12 -2.41
N PHE A 54 -4.57 -1.86 -1.24
CA PHE A 54 -4.62 -2.81 -0.15
C PHE A 54 -6.05 -3.11 0.29
N LEU A 55 -6.88 -2.07 0.42
CA LEU A 55 -8.28 -2.23 0.80
C LEU A 55 -9.06 -3.02 -0.25
N LYS A 56 -8.80 -2.78 -1.53
CA LYS A 56 -9.43 -3.55 -2.61
C LYS A 56 -9.08 -5.03 -2.50
N TYR A 57 -7.82 -5.36 -2.27
CA TYR A 57 -7.42 -6.75 -2.06
C TYR A 57 -8.09 -7.35 -0.83
N LYS A 58 -8.13 -6.61 0.25
CA LYS A 58 -8.74 -7.06 1.50
C LYS A 58 -10.22 -7.37 1.33
N ASN A 59 -10.92 -6.56 0.52
CA ASN A 59 -12.35 -6.71 0.27
C ASN A 59 -12.65 -7.72 -0.83
N GLY A 60 -11.64 -8.32 -1.44
CA GLY A 60 -11.82 -9.28 -2.51
C GLY A 60 -12.17 -8.67 -3.85
N GLU A 61 -11.95 -7.37 -4.02
CA GLU A 61 -12.21 -6.70 -5.29
C GLU A 61 -11.14 -7.03 -6.32
N THR A 62 -11.52 -6.97 -7.59
CA THR A 62 -10.59 -7.20 -8.68
C THR A 62 -9.66 -6.01 -8.84
N VAL A 63 -8.36 -6.28 -8.83
CA VAL A 63 -7.32 -5.26 -9.01
C VAL A 63 -6.46 -5.67 -10.21
N ASP A 64 -6.13 -4.70 -11.07
CA ASP A 64 -5.22 -4.95 -12.17
C ASP A 64 -3.83 -5.26 -11.63
N PHE A 65 -3.40 -6.52 -11.80
CA PHE A 65 -2.12 -6.98 -11.26
C PHE A 65 -0.94 -6.17 -11.77
N ASN A 66 -0.90 -5.92 -13.08
CA ASN A 66 0.23 -5.21 -13.68
C ASN A 66 0.32 -3.77 -13.18
N GLU A 67 -0.81 -3.09 -13.11
CA GLU A 67 -0.85 -1.71 -12.63
C GLU A 67 -0.52 -1.64 -11.14
N ALA A 68 -1.13 -2.50 -10.34
CA ALA A 68 -0.89 -2.54 -8.90
C ALA A 68 0.57 -2.85 -8.60
N SER A 69 1.17 -3.79 -9.35
CA SER A 69 2.58 -4.14 -9.19
C SER A 69 3.48 -2.96 -9.53
N ARG A 70 3.19 -2.27 -10.63
CA ARG A 70 3.97 -1.10 -11.05
C ARG A 70 3.88 0.02 -10.03
N MET A 71 2.68 0.31 -9.53
CA MET A 71 2.48 1.36 -8.54
C MET A 71 3.23 1.08 -7.25
N LEU A 72 3.19 -0.16 -6.79
CA LEU A 72 3.91 -0.56 -5.58
C LEU A 72 5.42 -0.45 -5.80
N PHE A 73 5.90 -0.88 -6.96
CA PHE A 73 7.31 -0.80 -7.31
C PHE A 73 7.81 0.65 -7.33
N GLU A 74 7.06 1.53 -7.98
CA GLU A 74 7.43 2.95 -8.06
C GLU A 74 7.42 3.61 -6.68
N TRP A 75 6.44 3.27 -5.85
CA TRP A 75 6.38 3.77 -4.48
C TRP A 75 7.58 3.29 -3.66
N SER A 76 7.91 2.01 -3.75
CA SER A 76 9.07 1.44 -3.05
C SER A 76 10.37 2.08 -3.48
N LYS A 77 10.51 2.31 -4.78
CA LYS A 77 11.70 2.93 -5.35
C LYS A 77 11.92 4.33 -4.80
N LYS A 78 10.84 5.08 -4.62
CA LYS A 78 10.89 6.41 -4.03
C LYS A 78 11.54 6.39 -2.65
N TRP A 79 11.16 5.43 -1.81
CA TRP A 79 11.69 5.32 -0.46
C TRP A 79 13.12 4.78 -0.42
N ILE A 80 13.46 3.86 -1.32
CA ILE A 80 14.82 3.35 -1.45
C ILE A 80 15.78 4.44 -1.89
N THR A 81 15.34 5.30 -2.80
CA THR A 81 16.17 6.38 -3.34
C THR A 81 16.51 7.43 -2.28
N ILE A 82 15.62 7.64 -1.32
CA ILE A 82 15.82 8.62 -0.26
C ILE A 82 16.86 8.15 0.75
N THR A 83 16.98 6.86 0.92
CA THR A 83 17.97 6.31 1.84
C THR A 83 19.34 6.23 1.21
#